data_e0ae86c0d808d929093395bdb4d7905b
#
_entry.id   e0ae86c0d808d929093395bdb4d7905b
#
_cell.length_a   1.000
_cell.length_b   1.000
_cell.length_c   1.000
_cell.angle_alpha   90.00
_cell.angle_beta   90.00
_cell.angle_gamma   90.00
#
_symmetry.space_group_name_H-M   'P 1'
#
loop_
_entity.id
_entity.type
_entity.pdbx_description
1 polymer ?
#
loop_
_entity_poly.entity_id
_entity_poly.type
_entity_poly.pdbx_seq_one_letter_code
_entity_poly.pdbx_strand_id
1 'polypeptide(L)'
;MLILRDLSKTYANGVRALRGVSLDIPAGMFGLLGPNGAGKSSLMRTIATLQDPDEGTITLDGMDLLADKQATRRLLGYLPQEFGVYPKVSAEAMLGHFAVLKGVTVKGERRELVEALLRQVNLWDVRKRKLGTYSGGMRQRFGIAQALIGEPRLIIVDEPTAGLDPEERNRFLNLLAELGERMVVILSTHIVEDVTDLCSRMAIIGQGQVLLTGEPYEAIRALEGRVWRRSIDKAELDGYRARMNILSTRLAAGRTLLHVLADERPEAGFEPVAPDLEDVYFGRLRAQATARTA
;
A
#
# COMPACT_ATOMS: atom_id res chain seq x y z
N MET A 1 -0.75 0.97 -17.73
CA MET A 1 -0.73 -0.34 -17.07
C MET A 1 0.70 -0.69 -16.68
N LEU A 2 0.95 -1.04 -15.43
CA LEU A 2 2.24 -1.50 -14.93
C LEU A 2 2.24 -3.03 -14.88
N ILE A 3 3.27 -3.66 -15.46
CA ILE A 3 3.40 -5.12 -15.53
C ILE A 3 4.73 -5.53 -14.91
N LEU A 4 4.67 -6.45 -13.96
CA LEU A 4 5.80 -7.08 -13.32
C LEU A 4 5.85 -8.55 -13.72
N ARG A 5 7.04 -9.08 -14.07
CA ARG A 5 7.22 -10.50 -14.41
C ARG A 5 8.44 -11.07 -13.67
N ASP A 6 8.19 -12.09 -12.88
CA ASP A 6 9.17 -12.94 -12.21
C ASP A 6 10.25 -12.18 -11.41
N LEU A 7 9.85 -11.06 -10.78
CA LEU A 7 10.77 -10.24 -10.01
C LEU A 7 11.30 -10.99 -8.80
N SER A 8 12.62 -11.14 -8.74
CA SER A 8 13.34 -11.74 -7.62
C SER A 8 14.37 -10.77 -7.06
N LYS A 9 14.54 -10.78 -5.72
CA LYS A 9 15.54 -9.98 -5.03
C LYS A 9 16.05 -10.67 -3.78
N THR A 10 17.35 -10.85 -3.72
CA THR A 10 18.08 -11.35 -2.55
C THR A 10 19.08 -10.30 -2.10
N TYR A 11 19.07 -9.94 -0.84
CA TYR A 11 20.03 -9.00 -0.26
C TYR A 11 21.35 -9.72 0.11
N ALA A 12 22.42 -8.95 0.27
CA ALA A 12 23.76 -9.48 0.60
C ALA A 12 23.80 -10.30 1.90
N ASN A 13 22.85 -10.06 2.82
CA ASN A 13 22.68 -10.83 4.05
C ASN A 13 21.92 -12.17 3.85
N GLY A 14 21.64 -12.56 2.61
CA GLY A 14 20.94 -13.81 2.26
C GLY A 14 19.40 -13.74 2.34
N VAL A 15 18.83 -12.60 2.72
CA VAL A 15 17.36 -12.44 2.78
C VAL A 15 16.77 -12.36 1.36
N ARG A 16 15.96 -13.35 0.99
CA ARG A 16 15.20 -13.36 -0.28
C ARG A 16 13.92 -12.55 -0.09
N ALA A 17 14.00 -11.27 -0.42
CA ALA A 17 12.90 -10.32 -0.21
C ALA A 17 11.80 -10.43 -1.28
N LEU A 18 12.13 -10.83 -2.50
CA LEU A 18 11.19 -11.10 -3.60
C LEU A 18 11.51 -12.46 -4.23
N ARG A 19 10.48 -13.21 -4.62
CA ARG A 19 10.60 -14.59 -5.09
C ARG A 19 9.65 -14.82 -6.27
N GLY A 20 10.04 -14.39 -7.48
CA GLY A 20 9.23 -14.56 -8.68
C GLY A 20 7.90 -13.79 -8.63
N VAL A 21 7.95 -12.53 -8.20
CA VAL A 21 6.74 -11.69 -8.09
C VAL A 21 6.29 -11.26 -9.48
N SER A 22 5.07 -11.67 -9.88
CA SER A 22 4.41 -11.29 -11.13
C SER A 22 3.06 -10.63 -10.81
N LEU A 23 2.82 -9.42 -11.34
CA LEU A 23 1.61 -8.64 -11.12
C LEU A 23 1.25 -7.82 -12.36
N ASP A 24 -0.04 -7.71 -12.62
CA ASP A 24 -0.64 -6.81 -13.62
C ASP A 24 -1.43 -5.74 -12.87
N ILE A 25 -0.95 -4.51 -12.93
CA ILE A 25 -1.50 -3.37 -12.19
C ILE A 25 -2.06 -2.37 -13.19
N PRO A 26 -3.40 -2.29 -13.33
CA PRO A 26 -4.05 -1.34 -14.23
C PRO A 26 -3.95 0.10 -13.71
N ALA A 27 -4.39 1.07 -14.51
CA ALA A 27 -4.65 2.42 -14.01
C ALA A 27 -5.73 2.35 -12.90
N GLY A 28 -5.63 3.24 -11.94
CA GLY A 28 -6.48 3.24 -10.76
C GLY A 28 -5.70 3.03 -9.46
N MET A 29 -6.46 2.93 -8.37
CA MET A 29 -5.93 2.58 -7.06
C MET A 29 -5.69 1.08 -6.96
N PHE A 30 -4.45 0.70 -6.65
CA PHE A 30 -4.03 -0.68 -6.42
C PHE A 30 -3.50 -0.86 -5.00
N GLY A 31 -4.12 -1.74 -4.22
CA GLY A 31 -3.72 -2.05 -2.85
C GLY A 31 -2.64 -3.15 -2.80
N LEU A 32 -1.53 -2.89 -2.13
CA LEU A 32 -0.52 -3.91 -1.83
C LEU A 32 -0.53 -4.21 -0.33
N LEU A 33 -1.21 -5.29 0.05
CA LEU A 33 -1.32 -5.76 1.43
C LEU A 33 -0.23 -6.75 1.78
N GLY A 34 0.25 -6.70 3.00
CA GLY A 34 1.19 -7.69 3.53
C GLY A 34 1.74 -7.29 4.90
N PRO A 35 2.17 -8.25 5.72
CA PRO A 35 2.78 -7.95 7.02
C PRO A 35 4.14 -7.27 6.86
N ASN A 36 4.69 -6.77 7.96
CA ASN A 36 6.05 -6.27 7.99
C ASN A 36 7.03 -7.40 7.60
N GLY A 37 8.00 -7.07 6.74
CA GLY A 37 8.93 -8.06 6.20
C GLY A 37 8.38 -8.93 5.05
N ALA A 38 7.14 -8.72 4.59
CA ALA A 38 6.57 -9.46 3.46
C ALA A 38 7.24 -9.21 2.10
N GLY A 39 8.04 -8.15 1.97
CA GLY A 39 8.69 -7.74 0.73
C GLY A 39 8.09 -6.49 0.07
N LYS A 40 7.04 -5.86 0.65
CA LYS A 40 6.38 -4.67 0.09
C LYS A 40 7.35 -3.55 -0.26
N SER A 41 8.12 -3.07 0.73
CA SER A 41 9.07 -1.98 0.51
C SER A 41 10.20 -2.34 -0.46
N SER A 42 10.62 -3.63 -0.51
CA SER A 42 11.56 -4.11 -1.51
C SER A 42 10.96 -4.04 -2.91
N LEU A 43 9.72 -4.49 -3.08
CA LEU A 43 9.01 -4.40 -4.36
C LEU A 43 8.88 -2.95 -4.81
N MET A 44 8.45 -2.05 -3.92
CA MET A 44 8.29 -0.63 -4.25
C MET A 44 9.60 0.06 -4.60
N ARG A 45 10.68 -0.20 -3.86
CA ARG A 45 12.01 0.32 -4.19
C ARG A 45 12.52 -0.18 -5.55
N THR A 46 12.18 -1.43 -5.91
CA THR A 46 12.54 -1.99 -7.20
C THR A 46 11.76 -1.32 -8.33
N ILE A 47 10.44 -1.14 -8.19
CA ILE A 47 9.61 -0.41 -9.16
C ILE A 47 10.06 1.06 -9.27
N ALA A 48 10.41 1.70 -8.13
CA ALA A 48 10.91 3.07 -8.08
C ALA A 48 12.35 3.23 -8.61
N THR A 49 12.98 2.16 -9.11
CA THR A 49 14.37 2.13 -9.60
C THR A 49 15.42 2.60 -8.58
N LEU A 50 15.11 2.45 -7.29
CA LEU A 50 16.03 2.73 -6.19
C LEU A 50 16.95 1.54 -5.88
N GLN A 51 16.60 0.36 -6.38
CA GLN A 51 17.41 -0.85 -6.38
C GLN A 51 17.10 -1.67 -7.61
N ASP A 52 18.04 -2.53 -8.02
CA ASP A 52 17.84 -3.45 -9.12
C ASP A 52 17.26 -4.79 -8.61
N PRO A 53 16.32 -5.42 -9.33
CA PRO A 53 16.01 -6.82 -9.11
C PRO A 53 17.22 -7.68 -9.51
N ASP A 54 17.26 -8.92 -9.02
CA ASP A 54 18.25 -9.89 -9.46
C ASP A 54 17.78 -10.59 -10.75
N GLU A 55 16.44 -10.72 -10.89
CA GLU A 55 15.76 -11.33 -12.03
C GLU A 55 14.41 -10.66 -12.28
N GLY A 56 13.90 -10.81 -13.50
CA GLY A 56 12.57 -10.35 -13.91
C GLY A 56 12.58 -9.01 -14.63
N THR A 57 11.38 -8.55 -15.03
CA THR A 57 11.18 -7.33 -15.81
C THR A 57 10.05 -6.47 -15.23
N ILE A 58 10.13 -5.17 -15.49
CA ILE A 58 9.10 -4.20 -15.10
C ILE A 58 8.81 -3.32 -16.30
N THR A 59 7.56 -3.28 -16.76
CA THR A 59 7.14 -2.39 -17.84
C THR A 59 5.96 -1.50 -17.42
N LEU A 60 5.99 -0.23 -17.83
CA LEU A 60 4.88 0.71 -17.69
C LEU A 60 4.44 1.16 -19.09
N ASP A 61 3.22 0.84 -19.46
CA ASP A 61 2.67 1.12 -20.79
C ASP A 61 3.61 0.64 -21.94
N GLY A 62 4.24 -0.52 -21.76
CA GLY A 62 5.20 -1.10 -22.71
C GLY A 62 6.64 -0.60 -22.62
N MET A 63 6.91 0.44 -21.81
CA MET A 63 8.27 0.93 -21.57
C MET A 63 8.95 0.12 -20.47
N ASP A 64 10.14 -0.39 -20.73
CA ASP A 64 10.97 -1.07 -19.71
C ASP A 64 11.52 -0.02 -18.72
N LEU A 65 11.10 -0.16 -17.45
CA LEU A 65 11.52 0.77 -16.39
C LEU A 65 12.97 0.58 -15.92
N LEU A 66 13.56 -0.56 -16.20
CA LEU A 66 14.92 -0.90 -15.78
C LEU A 66 15.99 -0.45 -16.81
N ALA A 67 15.60 -0.34 -18.09
CA ALA A 67 16.50 0.00 -19.18
C ALA A 67 17.04 1.45 -19.10
N ASP A 68 16.16 2.42 -18.78
CA ASP A 68 16.54 3.83 -18.55
C ASP A 68 15.89 4.35 -17.26
N LYS A 69 16.64 4.22 -16.17
CA LYS A 69 16.20 4.68 -14.85
C LYS A 69 15.97 6.18 -14.76
N GLN A 70 16.68 6.98 -15.58
CA GLN A 70 16.51 8.43 -15.57
C GLN A 70 15.18 8.83 -16.23
N ALA A 71 14.85 8.23 -17.38
CA ALA A 71 13.55 8.41 -18.01
C ALA A 71 12.42 7.91 -17.10
N THR A 72 12.60 6.74 -16.51
CA THR A 72 11.64 6.17 -15.56
C THR A 72 11.33 7.11 -14.40
N ARG A 73 12.33 7.68 -13.76
CA ARG A 73 12.16 8.61 -12.62
C ARG A 73 11.42 9.90 -12.98
N ARG A 74 11.34 10.27 -14.25
CA ARG A 74 10.51 11.39 -14.70
C ARG A 74 9.03 11.05 -14.71
N LEU A 75 8.70 9.77 -14.98
CA LEU A 75 7.32 9.25 -15.05
C LEU A 75 6.80 8.72 -13.71
N LEU A 76 7.63 8.78 -12.65
CA LEU A 76 7.33 8.15 -11.37
C LEU A 76 7.37 9.16 -10.24
N GLY A 77 6.33 9.12 -9.40
CA GLY A 77 6.29 9.73 -8.09
C GLY A 77 6.45 8.67 -7.00
N TYR A 78 7.26 8.94 -5.99
CA TYR A 78 7.44 8.02 -4.88
C TYR A 78 7.36 8.77 -3.55
N LEU A 79 6.42 8.36 -2.71
CA LEU A 79 6.31 8.79 -1.33
C LEU A 79 6.67 7.60 -0.42
N PRO A 80 7.89 7.56 0.13
CA PRO A 80 8.28 6.52 1.08
C PRO A 80 7.58 6.73 2.44
N GLN A 81 7.52 5.68 3.25
CA GLN A 81 6.97 5.69 4.61
C GLN A 81 7.59 6.79 5.47
N GLU A 82 8.91 6.94 5.39
CA GLU A 82 9.63 8.04 6.02
C GLU A 82 10.32 8.88 4.96
N PHE A 83 9.98 10.16 4.91
CA PHE A 83 10.67 11.10 4.06
C PHE A 83 11.06 12.36 4.86
N GLY A 84 12.27 12.81 4.60
CA GLY A 84 12.81 14.00 5.26
C GLY A 84 12.32 15.28 4.59
N VAL A 85 12.06 16.29 5.40
CA VAL A 85 11.86 17.66 4.92
C VAL A 85 12.91 18.58 5.55
N TYR A 86 13.30 19.63 4.86
CA TYR A 86 14.14 20.66 5.46
C TYR A 86 13.30 21.55 6.40
N PRO A 87 13.42 21.41 7.72
CA PRO A 87 12.46 21.99 8.67
C PRO A 87 12.41 23.52 8.66
N LYS A 88 13.49 24.17 8.21
CA LYS A 88 13.62 25.61 8.17
C LYS A 88 13.19 26.25 6.82
N VAL A 89 12.84 25.43 5.83
CA VAL A 89 12.42 25.83 4.48
C VAL A 89 10.89 25.82 4.39
N SER A 90 10.31 26.73 3.61
CA SER A 90 8.86 26.73 3.35
C SER A 90 8.49 25.70 2.28
N ALA A 91 7.21 25.27 2.26
CA ALA A 91 6.70 24.34 1.27
C ALA A 91 6.86 24.87 -0.16
N GLU A 92 6.52 26.15 -0.38
CA GLU A 92 6.67 26.81 -1.69
C GLU A 92 8.11 26.80 -2.17
N ALA A 93 9.07 27.15 -1.31
CA ALA A 93 10.48 27.17 -1.68
C ALA A 93 11.05 25.77 -1.96
N MET A 94 10.65 24.78 -1.16
CA MET A 94 11.11 23.41 -1.32
C MET A 94 10.54 22.75 -2.58
N LEU A 95 9.23 22.92 -2.86
CA LEU A 95 8.65 22.45 -4.12
C LEU A 95 9.25 23.14 -5.32
N GLY A 96 9.49 24.45 -5.26
CA GLY A 96 10.18 25.17 -6.31
C GLY A 96 11.58 24.63 -6.59
N HIS A 97 12.31 24.23 -5.56
CA HIS A 97 13.63 23.58 -5.73
C HIS A 97 13.51 22.20 -6.39
N PHE A 98 12.59 21.36 -5.95
CA PHE A 98 12.34 20.06 -6.57
C PHE A 98 11.87 20.17 -8.02
N ALA A 99 11.06 21.18 -8.36
CA ALA A 99 10.64 21.43 -9.73
C ALA A 99 11.86 21.73 -10.64
N VAL A 100 12.83 22.50 -10.15
CA VAL A 100 14.10 22.72 -10.89
C VAL A 100 14.85 21.41 -11.10
N LEU A 101 14.97 20.56 -10.08
CA LEU A 101 15.63 19.25 -10.19
C LEU A 101 14.91 18.30 -11.17
N LYS A 102 13.60 18.45 -11.33
CA LYS A 102 12.77 17.72 -12.31
C LYS A 102 12.78 18.37 -13.71
N GLY A 103 13.55 19.47 -13.91
CA GLY A 103 13.76 20.11 -15.21
C GLY A 103 12.86 21.31 -15.51
N VAL A 104 12.00 21.76 -14.56
CA VAL A 104 11.16 22.95 -14.70
C VAL A 104 12.01 24.19 -14.37
N THR A 105 12.81 24.66 -15.33
CA THR A 105 13.78 25.73 -15.13
C THR A 105 13.22 27.13 -15.32
N VAL A 106 12.16 27.28 -16.14
CA VAL A 106 11.51 28.56 -16.41
C VAL A 106 10.77 29.04 -15.16
N LYS A 107 11.09 30.23 -14.69
CA LYS A 107 10.56 30.78 -13.41
C LYS A 107 9.05 30.92 -13.37
N GLY A 108 8.44 31.34 -14.50
CA GLY A 108 6.97 31.47 -14.62
C GLY A 108 6.26 30.14 -14.48
N GLU A 109 6.63 29.19 -15.35
CA GLU A 109 6.08 27.81 -15.34
C GLU A 109 6.23 27.14 -13.97
N ARG A 110 7.40 27.28 -13.36
CA ARG A 110 7.68 26.73 -12.04
C ARG A 110 6.77 27.30 -10.97
N ARG A 111 6.49 28.62 -11.00
CA ARG A 111 5.60 29.25 -10.05
C ARG A 111 4.17 28.76 -10.20
N GLU A 112 3.69 28.66 -11.44
CA GLU A 112 2.35 28.15 -11.75
C GLU A 112 2.19 26.68 -11.33
N LEU A 113 3.19 25.84 -11.63
CA LEU A 113 3.21 24.43 -11.19
C LEU A 113 3.17 24.32 -9.66
N VAL A 114 4.02 25.06 -8.94
CA VAL A 114 4.06 25.02 -7.46
C VAL A 114 2.73 25.51 -6.86
N GLU A 115 2.12 26.55 -7.42
CA GLU A 115 0.80 27.01 -6.97
C GLU A 115 -0.27 25.95 -7.21
N ALA A 116 -0.34 25.37 -8.40
CA ALA A 116 -1.30 24.32 -8.74
C ALA A 116 -1.19 23.12 -7.79
N LEU A 117 0.04 22.61 -7.59
CA LEU A 117 0.29 21.48 -6.70
C LEU A 117 -0.09 21.78 -5.24
N LEU A 118 0.28 22.94 -4.71
CA LEU A 118 -0.07 23.32 -3.34
C LEU A 118 -1.57 23.53 -3.13
N ARG A 119 -2.29 24.00 -4.16
CA ARG A 119 -3.75 24.08 -4.14
C ARG A 119 -4.39 22.70 -4.17
N GLN A 120 -3.91 21.81 -5.04
CA GLN A 120 -4.41 20.44 -5.17
C GLN A 120 -4.33 19.68 -3.85
N VAL A 121 -3.26 19.86 -3.09
CA VAL A 121 -3.08 19.18 -1.78
C VAL A 121 -3.58 20.00 -0.58
N ASN A 122 -4.31 21.12 -0.82
CA ASN A 122 -4.85 22.00 0.22
C ASN A 122 -3.78 22.57 1.19
N LEU A 123 -2.64 23.00 0.65
CA LEU A 123 -1.55 23.60 1.42
C LEU A 123 -1.21 25.02 0.97
N TRP A 124 -1.98 25.60 0.04
CA TRP A 124 -1.69 26.93 -0.51
C TRP A 124 -1.64 28.04 0.55
N ASP A 125 -2.60 28.08 1.47
CA ASP A 125 -2.70 29.14 2.48
C ASP A 125 -1.56 29.11 3.49
N VAL A 126 -0.96 27.95 3.67
CA VAL A 126 0.16 27.70 4.60
C VAL A 126 1.52 27.58 3.90
N ARG A 127 1.58 27.78 2.57
CA ARG A 127 2.77 27.54 1.73
C ARG A 127 4.05 28.24 2.18
N LYS A 128 3.93 29.40 2.83
CA LYS A 128 5.06 30.20 3.35
C LYS A 128 5.54 29.77 4.74
N ARG A 129 4.76 28.92 5.44
CA ARG A 129 5.16 28.39 6.73
C ARG A 129 6.32 27.39 6.55
N LYS A 130 7.19 27.33 7.57
CA LYS A 130 8.31 26.35 7.59
C LYS A 130 7.77 24.93 7.70
N LEU A 131 8.30 24.01 6.92
CA LEU A 131 7.88 22.60 6.90
C LEU A 131 8.03 21.90 8.26
N GLY A 132 8.96 22.32 9.10
CA GLY A 132 9.09 21.83 10.47
C GLY A 132 7.88 22.11 11.37
N THR A 133 6.99 23.07 10.98
CA THR A 133 5.77 23.42 11.71
C THR A 133 4.52 22.72 11.18
N TYR A 134 4.65 21.85 10.17
CA TYR A 134 3.53 21.14 9.59
C TYR A 134 3.12 19.95 10.47
N SER A 135 1.79 19.69 10.55
CA SER A 135 1.27 18.45 11.14
C SER A 135 1.73 17.20 10.35
N GLY A 136 1.52 16.01 10.89
CA GLY A 136 1.77 14.77 10.16
C GLY A 136 1.05 14.73 8.82
N GLY A 137 -0.26 14.99 8.81
CA GLY A 137 -1.07 15.01 7.59
C GLY A 137 -0.67 16.11 6.61
N MET A 138 -0.30 17.31 7.09
CA MET A 138 0.24 18.36 6.22
C MET A 138 1.55 17.92 5.56
N ARG A 139 2.42 17.21 6.29
CA ARG A 139 3.67 16.68 5.73
C ARG A 139 3.40 15.61 4.68
N GLN A 140 2.49 14.68 4.94
CA GLN A 140 2.10 13.66 3.96
C GLN A 140 1.55 14.29 2.67
N ARG A 141 0.63 15.26 2.78
CA ARG A 141 0.11 15.99 1.61
C ARG A 141 1.20 16.76 0.86
N PHE A 142 2.16 17.34 1.57
CA PHE A 142 3.34 17.95 0.94
C PHE A 142 4.17 16.90 0.18
N GLY A 143 4.36 15.71 0.73
CA GLY A 143 5.04 14.59 0.07
C GLY A 143 4.34 14.17 -1.23
N ILE A 144 3.00 14.15 -1.26
CA ILE A 144 2.24 13.94 -2.51
C ILE A 144 2.49 15.06 -3.51
N ALA A 145 2.41 16.33 -3.08
CA ALA A 145 2.72 17.46 -3.98
C ALA A 145 4.13 17.33 -4.59
N GLN A 146 5.11 16.87 -3.81
CA GLN A 146 6.45 16.57 -4.30
C GLN A 146 6.47 15.41 -5.31
N ALA A 147 5.72 14.33 -5.04
CA ALA A 147 5.62 13.16 -5.91
C ALA A 147 4.96 13.47 -7.26
N LEU A 148 4.05 14.45 -7.29
CA LEU A 148 3.31 14.89 -8.49
C LEU A 148 4.13 15.79 -9.42
N ILE A 149 5.29 16.29 -9.01
CA ILE A 149 6.14 17.13 -9.87
C ILE A 149 6.56 16.33 -11.12
N GLY A 150 6.28 16.87 -12.29
CA GLY A 150 6.64 16.25 -13.59
C GLY A 150 5.55 15.35 -14.17
N GLU A 151 4.33 15.44 -13.67
CA GLU A 151 3.15 14.72 -14.18
C GLU A 151 3.39 13.21 -14.30
N PRO A 152 3.62 12.52 -13.18
CA PRO A 152 3.93 11.09 -13.19
C PRO A 152 2.75 10.27 -13.74
N ARG A 153 3.07 9.13 -14.37
CA ARG A 153 2.09 8.10 -14.77
C ARG A 153 1.89 7.04 -13.71
N LEU A 154 2.82 6.95 -12.78
CA LEU A 154 2.82 6.00 -11.66
C LEU A 154 3.18 6.71 -10.37
N ILE A 155 2.35 6.56 -9.35
CA ILE A 155 2.67 6.98 -7.99
C ILE A 155 2.73 5.76 -7.09
N ILE A 156 3.75 5.70 -6.27
CA ILE A 156 3.94 4.69 -5.23
C ILE A 156 3.89 5.39 -3.89
N VAL A 157 3.04 4.89 -3.00
CA VAL A 157 2.83 5.45 -1.66
C VAL A 157 2.99 4.34 -0.63
N ASP A 158 4.01 4.46 0.22
CA ASP A 158 4.37 3.41 1.19
C ASP A 158 3.90 3.79 2.60
N GLU A 159 2.88 3.11 3.12
CA GLU A 159 2.28 3.26 4.45
C GLU A 159 1.95 4.73 4.83
N PRO A 160 1.24 5.49 3.99
CA PRO A 160 1.12 6.93 4.14
C PRO A 160 0.21 7.38 5.27
N THR A 161 -0.70 6.51 5.73
CA THR A 161 -1.73 6.84 6.72
C THR A 161 -1.31 6.53 8.15
N ALA A 162 -0.14 5.94 8.34
CA ALA A 162 0.39 5.61 9.66
C ALA A 162 0.56 6.86 10.53
N GLY A 163 -0.11 6.87 11.69
CA GLY A 163 0.00 7.98 12.66
C GLY A 163 -0.79 9.24 12.29
N LEU A 164 -1.65 9.20 11.28
CA LEU A 164 -2.61 10.26 11.00
C LEU A 164 -3.86 10.11 11.89
N ASP A 165 -4.44 11.25 12.28
CA ASP A 165 -5.78 11.24 12.87
C ASP A 165 -6.84 10.88 11.82
N PRO A 166 -8.06 10.45 12.22
CA PRO A 166 -9.07 9.97 11.27
C PRO A 166 -9.47 11.01 10.21
N GLU A 167 -9.53 12.28 10.54
CA GLU A 167 -9.90 13.33 9.60
C GLU A 167 -8.82 13.57 8.55
N GLU A 168 -7.56 13.66 8.97
CA GLU A 168 -6.41 13.79 8.06
C GLU A 168 -6.23 12.53 7.20
N ARG A 169 -6.47 11.33 7.76
CA ARG A 169 -6.45 10.07 7.01
C ARG A 169 -7.48 10.12 5.88
N ASN A 170 -8.74 10.45 6.18
CA ASN A 170 -9.79 10.53 5.16
C ASN A 170 -9.48 11.56 4.08
N ARG A 171 -8.99 12.74 4.46
CA ARG A 171 -8.55 13.77 3.48
C ARG A 171 -7.45 13.27 2.57
N PHE A 172 -6.49 12.55 3.14
CA PHE A 172 -5.37 12.01 2.38
C PHE A 172 -5.82 10.90 1.42
N LEU A 173 -6.68 9.99 1.88
CA LEU A 173 -7.23 8.89 1.08
C LEU A 173 -8.08 9.42 -0.09
N ASN A 174 -8.91 10.44 0.13
CA ASN A 174 -9.67 11.09 -0.93
C ASN A 174 -8.75 11.71 -2.00
N LEU A 175 -7.66 12.36 -1.60
CA LEU A 175 -6.67 12.89 -2.52
C LEU A 175 -6.04 11.77 -3.39
N LEU A 176 -5.72 10.62 -2.80
CA LEU A 176 -5.18 9.48 -3.54
C LEU A 176 -6.21 8.91 -4.52
N ALA A 177 -7.48 8.82 -4.12
CA ALA A 177 -8.57 8.37 -4.99
C ALA A 177 -8.71 9.24 -6.24
N GLU A 178 -8.71 10.58 -6.08
CA GLU A 178 -8.73 11.53 -7.19
C GLU A 178 -7.53 11.34 -8.15
N LEU A 179 -6.34 11.07 -7.62
CA LEU A 179 -5.16 10.77 -8.42
C LEU A 179 -5.30 9.45 -9.18
N GLY A 180 -5.88 8.43 -8.55
CA GLY A 180 -6.15 7.13 -9.16
C GLY A 180 -7.03 7.19 -10.41
N GLU A 181 -7.88 8.20 -10.57
CA GLU A 181 -8.70 8.36 -11.77
C GLU A 181 -7.87 8.57 -13.05
N ARG A 182 -6.61 9.03 -12.92
CA ARG A 182 -5.79 9.49 -14.06
C ARG A 182 -4.52 8.70 -14.25
N MET A 183 -4.06 7.97 -13.24
CA MET A 183 -2.76 7.28 -13.24
C MET A 183 -2.79 5.98 -12.46
N VAL A 184 -1.71 5.22 -12.49
CA VAL A 184 -1.52 4.08 -11.60
C VAL A 184 -1.09 4.60 -10.23
N VAL A 185 -1.82 4.25 -9.17
CA VAL A 185 -1.44 4.56 -7.77
C VAL A 185 -1.31 3.26 -6.99
N ILE A 186 -0.11 2.94 -6.54
CA ILE A 186 0.14 1.78 -5.66
C ILE A 186 0.14 2.26 -4.23
N LEU A 187 -0.83 1.81 -3.45
CA LEU A 187 -0.94 2.01 -2.01
C LEU A 187 -0.42 0.78 -1.28
N SER A 188 0.75 0.90 -0.65
CA SER A 188 1.23 -0.13 0.28
C SER A 188 0.71 0.16 1.67
N THR A 189 0.07 -0.82 2.25
CA THR A 189 -0.46 -0.68 3.60
C THR A 189 -0.56 -2.03 4.30
N HIS A 190 -0.61 -2.01 5.62
CA HIS A 190 -1.04 -3.14 6.44
C HIS A 190 -2.46 -2.93 7.00
N ILE A 191 -3.08 -1.79 6.68
CA ILE A 191 -4.45 -1.44 7.08
C ILE A 191 -5.39 -1.93 6.00
N VAL A 192 -6.14 -2.96 6.32
CA VAL A 192 -6.99 -3.68 5.35
C VAL A 192 -8.16 -2.81 4.88
N GLU A 193 -8.70 -1.98 5.77
CA GLU A 193 -9.79 -1.06 5.47
C GLU A 193 -9.41 -0.05 4.36
N ASP A 194 -8.17 0.48 4.36
CA ASP A 194 -7.73 1.41 3.31
C ASP A 194 -7.85 0.78 1.91
N VAL A 195 -7.59 -0.52 1.81
CA VAL A 195 -7.67 -1.24 0.53
C VAL A 195 -9.11 -1.54 0.16
N THR A 196 -9.95 -1.93 1.12
CA THR A 196 -11.37 -2.21 0.88
C THR A 196 -12.09 -0.96 0.36
N ASP A 197 -11.78 0.19 0.95
CA ASP A 197 -12.51 1.44 0.67
C ASP A 197 -12.07 2.11 -0.64
N LEU A 198 -10.77 1.97 -1.02
CA LEU A 198 -10.19 2.78 -2.08
C LEU A 198 -9.74 2.00 -3.31
N CYS A 199 -9.38 0.74 -3.15
CA CYS A 199 -8.69 0.02 -4.21
C CYS A 199 -9.66 -0.84 -5.02
N SER A 200 -9.72 -0.62 -6.33
CA SER A 200 -10.46 -1.49 -7.24
C SER A 200 -9.78 -2.86 -7.41
N ARG A 201 -8.47 -2.91 -7.24
CA ARG A 201 -7.68 -4.15 -7.32
C ARG A 201 -6.61 -4.17 -6.24
N MET A 202 -6.24 -5.38 -5.85
CA MET A 202 -5.23 -5.58 -4.81
C MET A 202 -4.33 -6.78 -5.08
N ALA A 203 -3.22 -6.82 -4.36
CA ALA A 203 -2.46 -8.05 -4.14
C ALA A 203 -2.15 -8.21 -2.64
N ILE A 204 -2.19 -9.46 -2.17
CA ILE A 204 -1.67 -9.85 -0.87
C ILE A 204 -0.30 -10.47 -1.09
N ILE A 205 0.72 -9.92 -0.44
CA ILE A 205 2.09 -10.42 -0.50
C ILE A 205 2.50 -10.99 0.86
N GLY A 206 3.15 -12.14 0.85
CA GLY A 206 3.70 -12.79 2.03
C GLY A 206 5.05 -13.41 1.70
N GLN A 207 6.06 -13.17 2.54
CA GLN A 207 7.41 -13.74 2.40
C GLN A 207 8.01 -13.63 0.98
N GLY A 208 7.78 -12.50 0.33
CA GLY A 208 8.29 -12.19 -1.00
C GLY A 208 7.50 -12.81 -2.16
N GLN A 209 6.35 -13.40 -1.92
CA GLN A 209 5.49 -14.02 -2.94
C GLN A 209 4.10 -13.41 -2.96
N VAL A 210 3.48 -13.35 -4.14
CA VAL A 210 2.07 -12.99 -4.28
C VAL A 210 1.20 -14.17 -3.87
N LEU A 211 0.33 -13.96 -2.88
CA LEU A 211 -0.57 -14.98 -2.33
C LEU A 211 -1.97 -14.91 -2.93
N LEU A 212 -2.38 -13.72 -3.30
CA LEU A 212 -3.66 -13.43 -3.94
C LEU A 212 -3.54 -12.16 -4.75
N THR A 213 -4.22 -12.09 -5.88
CA THR A 213 -4.47 -10.87 -6.64
C THR A 213 -5.91 -10.87 -7.14
N GLY A 214 -6.55 -9.71 -7.21
CA GLY A 214 -7.94 -9.58 -7.66
C GLY A 214 -8.64 -8.34 -7.12
N GLU A 215 -9.95 -8.35 -7.20
CA GLU A 215 -10.81 -7.31 -6.62
C GLU A 215 -11.09 -7.63 -5.14
N PRO A 216 -10.99 -6.66 -4.22
CA PRO A 216 -11.24 -6.89 -2.79
C PRO A 216 -12.60 -7.53 -2.52
N TYR A 217 -13.66 -7.00 -3.13
CA TYR A 217 -15.03 -7.51 -2.93
C TYR A 217 -15.25 -8.92 -3.50
N GLU A 218 -14.59 -9.29 -4.60
CA GLU A 218 -14.67 -10.67 -5.12
C GLU A 218 -13.96 -11.64 -4.17
N ALA A 219 -12.82 -11.24 -3.62
CA ALA A 219 -12.11 -12.04 -2.63
C ALA A 219 -12.94 -12.26 -1.34
N ILE A 220 -13.68 -11.24 -0.90
CA ILE A 220 -14.59 -11.33 0.25
C ILE A 220 -15.77 -12.26 -0.08
N ARG A 221 -16.42 -12.09 -1.23
CA ARG A 221 -17.54 -12.94 -1.67
C ARG A 221 -17.20 -14.42 -1.73
N ALA A 222 -15.97 -14.76 -2.06
CA ALA A 222 -15.50 -16.14 -2.08
C ALA A 222 -15.55 -16.84 -0.71
N LEU A 223 -15.71 -16.08 0.38
CA LEU A 223 -15.86 -16.58 1.74
C LEU A 223 -17.32 -16.52 2.27
N GLU A 224 -18.27 -15.97 1.49
CA GLU A 224 -19.67 -15.85 1.93
C GLU A 224 -20.26 -17.20 2.30
N GLY A 225 -21.01 -17.21 3.41
CA GLY A 225 -21.63 -18.42 3.96
C GLY A 225 -20.68 -19.43 4.60
N ARG A 226 -19.38 -19.16 4.61
CA ARG A 226 -18.34 -20.06 5.10
C ARG A 226 -17.58 -19.52 6.32
N VAL A 227 -17.87 -18.29 6.76
CA VAL A 227 -17.24 -17.69 7.94
C VAL A 227 -18.18 -17.78 9.12
N TRP A 228 -17.66 -18.34 10.21
CA TRP A 228 -18.39 -18.57 11.46
C TRP A 228 -17.68 -17.87 12.60
N ARG A 229 -18.45 -17.26 13.49
CA ARG A 229 -17.95 -16.50 14.63
C ARG A 229 -18.35 -17.15 15.94
N ARG A 230 -17.42 -17.13 16.90
CA ARG A 230 -17.69 -17.51 18.30
C ARG A 230 -16.88 -16.65 19.26
N SER A 231 -17.49 -16.30 20.38
CA SER A 231 -16.80 -15.68 21.53
C SER A 231 -16.35 -16.76 22.50
N ILE A 232 -15.07 -16.82 22.80
CA ILE A 232 -14.44 -17.82 23.64
C ILE A 232 -13.60 -17.17 24.76
N ASP A 233 -13.28 -17.92 25.79
CA ASP A 233 -12.28 -17.51 26.76
C ASP A 233 -10.87 -17.69 26.17
N LYS A 234 -9.92 -16.82 26.55
CA LYS A 234 -8.57 -16.85 26.01
C LYS A 234 -7.87 -18.21 26.20
N ALA A 235 -8.18 -18.91 27.30
CA ALA A 235 -7.61 -20.22 27.61
C ALA A 235 -8.04 -21.33 26.64
N GLU A 236 -9.17 -21.18 25.96
CA GLU A 236 -9.70 -22.16 25.01
C GLU A 236 -9.06 -22.06 23.62
N LEU A 237 -8.37 -20.93 23.31
CA LEU A 237 -7.91 -20.59 21.97
C LEU A 237 -6.99 -21.66 21.36
N ASP A 238 -6.08 -22.21 22.14
CA ASP A 238 -5.12 -23.22 21.63
C ASP A 238 -5.83 -24.53 21.26
N GLY A 239 -6.88 -24.91 21.99
CA GLY A 239 -7.74 -26.05 21.64
C GLY A 239 -8.49 -25.84 20.32
N TYR A 240 -8.95 -24.62 20.05
CA TYR A 240 -9.59 -24.27 18.77
C TYR A 240 -8.56 -24.23 17.63
N ARG A 241 -7.37 -23.69 17.85
CA ARG A 241 -6.27 -23.66 16.87
C ARG A 241 -5.86 -25.05 16.38
N ALA A 242 -5.90 -26.04 17.26
CA ALA A 242 -5.50 -27.41 16.94
C ALA A 242 -6.48 -28.16 16.00
N ARG A 243 -7.78 -27.73 15.99
CA ARG A 243 -8.86 -28.48 15.32
C ARG A 243 -9.65 -27.70 14.29
N MET A 244 -9.48 -26.37 14.21
CA MET A 244 -10.25 -25.52 13.31
C MET A 244 -9.38 -24.62 12.45
N ASN A 245 -9.88 -24.33 11.25
CA ASN A 245 -9.26 -23.36 10.37
C ASN A 245 -9.63 -21.93 10.80
N ILE A 246 -8.87 -21.37 11.75
CA ILE A 246 -9.08 -20.02 12.27
C ILE A 246 -8.60 -19.00 11.23
N LEU A 247 -9.45 -18.08 10.79
CA LEU A 247 -9.11 -16.95 9.94
C LEU A 247 -8.48 -15.82 10.76
N SER A 248 -9.23 -15.31 11.73
CA SER A 248 -8.80 -14.20 12.56
C SER A 248 -9.18 -14.38 14.03
N THR A 249 -8.53 -13.61 14.91
CA THR A 249 -8.85 -13.54 16.32
C THR A 249 -8.80 -12.07 16.75
N ARG A 250 -9.87 -11.59 17.41
CA ARG A 250 -9.95 -10.23 17.95
C ARG A 250 -10.30 -10.27 19.43
N LEU A 251 -9.78 -9.31 20.20
CA LEU A 251 -10.23 -9.12 21.58
C LEU A 251 -11.42 -8.15 21.56
N ALA A 252 -12.58 -8.61 22.05
CA ALA A 252 -13.78 -7.81 22.15
C ALA A 252 -14.40 -7.97 23.55
N ALA A 253 -14.55 -6.86 24.28
CA ALA A 253 -15.13 -6.82 25.62
C ALA A 253 -14.51 -7.85 26.59
N GLY A 254 -13.19 -8.05 26.55
CA GLY A 254 -12.45 -8.97 27.42
C GLY A 254 -12.51 -10.45 27.00
N ARG A 255 -13.22 -10.79 25.95
CA ARG A 255 -13.31 -12.15 25.38
C ARG A 255 -12.61 -12.21 24.01
N THR A 256 -12.19 -13.40 23.61
CA THR A 256 -11.61 -13.63 22.29
C THR A 256 -12.72 -13.94 21.30
N LEU A 257 -12.89 -13.06 20.32
CA LEU A 257 -13.77 -13.30 19.18
C LEU A 257 -12.97 -14.07 18.12
N LEU A 258 -13.49 -15.22 17.73
CA LEU A 258 -12.88 -16.17 16.83
C LEU A 258 -13.65 -16.20 15.52
N HIS A 259 -12.97 -15.98 14.37
CA HIS A 259 -13.51 -16.28 13.05
C HIS A 259 -12.89 -17.55 12.50
N VAL A 260 -13.71 -18.48 12.05
CA VAL A 260 -13.27 -19.76 11.45
C VAL A 260 -13.85 -19.93 10.06
N LEU A 261 -13.10 -20.58 9.19
CA LEU A 261 -13.56 -20.98 7.86
C LEU A 261 -14.06 -22.44 7.93
N ALA A 262 -15.32 -22.64 7.60
CA ALA A 262 -15.93 -23.98 7.47
C ALA A 262 -17.12 -23.92 6.52
N ASP A 263 -17.31 -24.97 5.72
CA ASP A 263 -18.42 -25.06 4.76
C ASP A 263 -19.78 -25.22 5.46
N GLU A 264 -19.76 -25.81 6.66
CA GLU A 264 -20.92 -25.98 7.52
C GLU A 264 -20.62 -25.45 8.93
N ARG A 265 -21.66 -25.29 9.75
CA ARG A 265 -21.52 -24.84 11.13
C ARG A 265 -20.60 -25.79 11.91
N PRO A 266 -19.43 -25.32 12.41
CA PRO A 266 -18.43 -26.22 13.00
C PRO A 266 -18.92 -26.95 14.25
N GLU A 267 -19.60 -26.25 15.14
CA GLU A 267 -20.20 -26.80 16.38
C GLU A 267 -21.25 -25.82 16.99
N ALA A 268 -21.97 -26.27 18.01
CA ALA A 268 -22.91 -25.41 18.73
C ALA A 268 -22.19 -24.18 19.30
N GLY A 269 -22.84 -23.00 19.23
CA GLY A 269 -22.28 -21.72 19.71
C GLY A 269 -21.54 -20.92 18.66
N PHE A 270 -21.32 -21.47 17.44
CA PHE A 270 -20.90 -20.66 16.30
C PHE A 270 -22.10 -20.02 15.59
N GLU A 271 -21.96 -18.78 15.20
CA GLU A 271 -22.94 -18.00 14.44
C GLU A 271 -22.34 -17.64 13.08
N PRO A 272 -23.13 -17.65 11.99
CA PRO A 272 -22.66 -17.18 10.70
C PRO A 272 -22.38 -15.69 10.77
N VAL A 273 -21.32 -15.23 10.09
CA VAL A 273 -20.96 -13.81 10.01
C VAL A 273 -20.58 -13.47 8.58
N ALA A 274 -20.89 -12.24 8.15
CA ALA A 274 -20.40 -11.72 6.87
C ALA A 274 -18.86 -11.63 6.93
N PRO A 275 -18.17 -12.19 5.93
CA PRO A 275 -16.72 -12.08 5.85
C PRO A 275 -16.29 -10.65 5.56
N ASP A 276 -15.08 -10.31 5.95
CA ASP A 276 -14.41 -9.07 5.60
C ASP A 276 -13.05 -9.35 4.91
N LEU A 277 -12.38 -8.31 4.45
CA LEU A 277 -11.08 -8.46 3.81
C LEU A 277 -9.99 -8.91 4.79
N GLU A 278 -10.13 -8.68 6.10
CA GLU A 278 -9.21 -9.23 7.09
C GLU A 278 -9.29 -10.76 7.16
N ASP A 279 -10.47 -11.35 7.01
CA ASP A 279 -10.65 -12.80 6.97
C ASP A 279 -9.91 -13.40 5.75
N VAL A 280 -10.01 -12.76 4.59
CA VAL A 280 -9.25 -13.13 3.39
C VAL A 280 -7.75 -13.00 3.64
N TYR A 281 -7.30 -11.86 4.15
CA TYR A 281 -5.91 -11.53 4.39
C TYR A 281 -5.23 -12.53 5.33
N PHE A 282 -5.81 -12.74 6.52
CA PHE A 282 -5.25 -13.66 7.49
C PHE A 282 -5.37 -15.11 7.03
N GLY A 283 -6.44 -15.48 6.34
CA GLY A 283 -6.61 -16.81 5.76
C GLY A 283 -5.49 -17.15 4.78
N ARG A 284 -5.11 -16.20 3.88
CA ARG A 284 -4.02 -16.40 2.92
C ARG A 284 -2.65 -16.49 3.58
N LEU A 285 -2.37 -15.66 4.57
CA LEU A 285 -1.11 -15.71 5.30
C LEU A 285 -0.93 -17.03 6.06
N ARG A 286 -1.99 -17.55 6.68
CA ARG A 286 -1.96 -18.84 7.37
C ARG A 286 -1.77 -20.01 6.43
N ALA A 287 -2.48 -20.03 5.30
CA ALA A 287 -2.30 -21.08 4.29
C ALA A 287 -0.83 -21.15 3.81
N GLN A 288 -0.17 -20.01 3.62
CA GLN A 288 1.26 -19.98 3.30
C GLN A 288 2.14 -20.55 4.42
N ALA A 289 1.83 -20.24 5.68
CA ALA A 289 2.59 -20.73 6.82
C ALA A 289 2.47 -22.27 6.95
N THR A 290 1.26 -22.84 6.79
CA THR A 290 1.00 -24.28 6.86
C THR A 290 1.66 -25.06 5.73
N ALA A 291 1.65 -24.53 4.50
CA ALA A 291 2.28 -25.17 3.34
C ALA A 291 3.81 -25.33 3.47
N ARG A 292 4.45 -24.66 4.41
CA ARG A 292 5.90 -24.76 4.67
C ARG A 292 6.27 -25.72 5.78
N THR A 293 5.31 -26.09 6.61
CA THR A 293 5.51 -27.04 7.72
C THR A 293 5.11 -28.46 7.34
N ALA A 294 4.42 -28.62 6.22
CA ALA A 294 4.13 -29.91 5.57
C ALA A 294 5.19 -30.25 4.53
#